data_71184a3c07150ab782c53b0544fd54a6
#
_entry.id   71184a3c07150ab782c53b0544fd54a6
#
_cell.length_a   1.000
_cell.length_b   1.000
_cell.length_c   1.000
_cell.angle_alpha   90.00
_cell.angle_beta   90.00
_cell.angle_gamma   90.00
#
_symmetry.space_group_name_H-M   'P 1'
#
loop_
_entity.id
_entity.type
_entity.pdbx_description
1 polymer ?
#
loop_
_entity_poly.entity_id
_entity_poly.type
_entity_poly.pdbx_seq_one_letter_code
_entity_poly.pdbx_strand_id
1 'polypeptide(L)'
;MFLLKVSRSGYYKWLKNKDVLNQYEINRKDLGELIKDIHKRKPSYGYHRIWKIIIDETGWVISANLVHKVCKILKIKSKAKHYKYKKPGEESVKYENIIGYNWNTSRPFEKVVSDTTSFWFKRKKYDWTFYLDVFNNEIVGSDVRESLNGNGVINHKKAVNNMLNNKIKRGYGNLDTIIHTDQGAVYSSVSFNNIFDSYNVTRSMSRAGTPTDNPVIESKNGWIKKEMYIDFDINN
;
A
#
# COMPACT_ATOMS: atom_id res chain seq x y z
N MET A 1 -48.35 14.72 -28.76
CA MET A 1 -47.54 13.50 -28.96
C MET A 1 -46.84 13.50 -30.34
N PHE A 2 -47.40 14.04 -31.40
CA PHE A 2 -46.74 14.09 -32.72
C PHE A 2 -45.44 14.93 -32.75
N LEU A 3 -45.35 15.98 -31.96
CA LEU A 3 -44.16 16.87 -31.88
C LEU A 3 -42.92 16.24 -31.27
N LEU A 4 -43.07 15.24 -30.39
CA LEU A 4 -41.93 14.63 -29.64
C LEU A 4 -41.51 13.25 -30.20
N LYS A 5 -42.09 12.79 -31.30
CA LYS A 5 -41.82 11.47 -31.92
C LYS A 5 -41.87 10.28 -30.96
N VAL A 6 -42.65 10.37 -29.88
CA VAL A 6 -42.76 9.32 -28.85
C VAL A 6 -44.00 8.46 -29.17
N SER A 7 -43.84 7.13 -29.16
CA SER A 7 -44.97 6.21 -29.37
C SER A 7 -45.94 6.30 -28.19
N ARG A 8 -47.25 6.24 -28.48
CA ARG A 8 -48.31 6.29 -27.46
C ARG A 8 -48.18 5.11 -26.46
N SER A 9 -47.92 3.91 -26.95
CA SER A 9 -47.71 2.71 -26.13
C SER A 9 -46.46 2.84 -25.24
N GLY A 10 -45.35 3.38 -25.76
CA GLY A 10 -44.13 3.63 -25.00
C GLY A 10 -44.34 4.62 -23.84
N TYR A 11 -45.14 5.69 -24.10
CA TYR A 11 -45.48 6.67 -23.08
C TYR A 11 -46.28 6.07 -21.93
N TYR A 12 -47.33 5.30 -22.22
CA TYR A 12 -48.15 4.67 -21.16
C TYR A 12 -47.36 3.58 -20.41
N LYS A 13 -46.51 2.81 -21.07
CA LYS A 13 -45.63 1.85 -20.42
C LYS A 13 -44.66 2.55 -19.48
N TRP A 14 -44.05 3.64 -19.90
CA TRP A 14 -43.20 4.48 -19.08
C TRP A 14 -43.97 5.07 -17.88
N LEU A 15 -45.14 5.63 -18.11
CA LEU A 15 -45.98 6.23 -17.07
C LEU A 15 -46.37 5.21 -15.98
N LYS A 16 -46.67 3.96 -16.38
CA LYS A 16 -46.97 2.87 -15.46
C LYS A 16 -45.76 2.45 -14.57
N ASN A 17 -44.59 2.53 -15.13
CA ASN A 17 -43.37 2.01 -14.49
C ASN A 17 -42.45 3.11 -13.93
N LYS A 18 -42.78 4.40 -14.09
CA LYS A 18 -41.88 5.50 -13.73
C LYS A 18 -41.51 5.55 -12.24
N ASP A 19 -42.41 5.08 -11.38
CA ASP A 19 -42.23 5.08 -9.93
C ASP A 19 -41.90 3.68 -9.36
N VAL A 20 -41.70 2.68 -10.23
CA VAL A 20 -41.35 1.30 -9.84
C VAL A 20 -39.87 1.09 -10.12
N LEU A 21 -39.10 0.91 -9.07
CA LEU A 21 -37.68 0.56 -9.21
C LEU A 21 -37.54 -0.80 -9.87
N ASN A 22 -36.73 -0.87 -10.92
CA ASN A 22 -36.37 -2.15 -11.51
C ASN A 22 -35.30 -2.86 -10.68
N GLN A 23 -35.12 -4.16 -10.87
CA GLN A 23 -34.18 -4.97 -10.09
C GLN A 23 -32.74 -4.42 -10.15
N TYR A 24 -32.35 -3.82 -11.26
CA TYR A 24 -31.05 -3.22 -11.41
C TYR A 24 -30.86 -1.97 -10.53
N GLU A 25 -31.91 -1.17 -10.37
CA GLU A 25 -31.92 0.02 -9.50
C GLU A 25 -31.91 -0.38 -8.04
N ILE A 26 -32.65 -1.45 -7.65
CA ILE A 26 -32.62 -2.02 -6.31
C ILE A 26 -31.20 -2.49 -5.98
N ASN A 27 -30.60 -3.33 -6.83
CA ASN A 27 -29.25 -3.86 -6.61
C ASN A 27 -28.20 -2.73 -6.51
N ARG A 28 -28.40 -1.64 -7.28
CA ARG A 28 -27.50 -0.48 -7.19
C ARG A 28 -27.66 0.30 -5.90
N LYS A 29 -28.89 0.36 -5.35
CA LYS A 29 -29.16 0.97 -4.04
C LYS A 29 -28.49 0.17 -2.92
N ASP A 30 -28.67 -1.15 -2.92
CA ASP A 30 -28.05 -2.05 -1.94
C ASP A 30 -26.51 -1.99 -2.00
N LEU A 31 -25.94 -1.97 -3.20
CA LEU A 31 -24.53 -1.74 -3.41
C LEU A 31 -24.07 -0.39 -2.82
N GLY A 32 -24.90 0.64 -2.95
CA GLY A 32 -24.62 1.97 -2.39
C GLY A 32 -24.54 1.96 -0.86
N GLU A 33 -25.41 1.21 -0.18
CA GLU A 33 -25.38 1.10 1.29
C GLU A 33 -24.13 0.33 1.76
N LEU A 34 -23.76 -0.78 1.08
CA LEU A 34 -22.52 -1.51 1.36
C LEU A 34 -21.29 -0.61 1.21
N ILE A 35 -21.22 0.16 0.14
CA ILE A 35 -20.10 1.10 -0.09
C ILE A 35 -20.03 2.15 1.02
N LYS A 36 -21.15 2.70 1.48
CA LYS A 36 -21.17 3.68 2.57
C LYS A 36 -20.68 3.08 3.88
N ASP A 37 -21.12 1.87 4.21
CA ASP A 37 -20.69 1.18 5.42
C ASP A 37 -19.19 0.88 5.41
N ILE A 38 -18.68 0.31 4.33
CA ILE A 38 -17.24 0.05 4.18
C ILE A 38 -16.43 1.36 4.26
N HIS A 39 -16.89 2.42 3.60
CA HIS A 39 -16.22 3.72 3.66
C HIS A 39 -16.23 4.34 5.06
N LYS A 40 -17.29 4.10 5.86
CA LYS A 40 -17.35 4.51 7.26
C LYS A 40 -16.34 3.74 8.11
N ARG A 41 -16.20 2.43 7.89
CA ARG A 41 -15.23 1.56 8.59
C ARG A 41 -13.78 1.83 8.17
N LYS A 42 -13.56 2.13 6.87
CA LYS A 42 -12.23 2.28 6.24
C LYS A 42 -12.19 3.51 5.30
N PRO A 43 -12.13 4.73 5.83
CA PRO A 43 -12.23 5.97 5.03
C PRO A 43 -11.07 6.17 4.04
N SER A 44 -9.91 5.56 4.27
CA SER A 44 -8.75 5.64 3.37
C SER A 44 -8.88 4.81 2.09
N TYR A 45 -9.87 3.88 2.05
CA TYR A 45 -10.00 2.94 0.94
C TYR A 45 -10.56 3.59 -0.32
N GLY A 46 -9.89 3.34 -1.46
CA GLY A 46 -10.42 3.64 -2.78
C GLY A 46 -11.34 2.53 -3.29
N TYR A 47 -12.03 2.78 -4.41
CA TYR A 47 -13.05 1.88 -4.95
C TYR A 47 -12.56 0.45 -5.25
N HIS A 48 -11.30 0.23 -5.59
CA HIS A 48 -10.74 -1.11 -5.80
C HIS A 48 -10.70 -1.94 -4.50
N ARG A 49 -10.28 -1.31 -3.39
CA ARG A 49 -10.25 -1.99 -2.08
C ARG A 49 -11.67 -2.22 -1.55
N ILE A 50 -12.57 -1.24 -1.74
CA ILE A 50 -14.00 -1.38 -1.42
C ILE A 50 -14.62 -2.54 -2.22
N TRP A 51 -14.35 -2.60 -3.54
CA TRP A 51 -14.81 -3.69 -4.40
C TRP A 51 -14.36 -5.07 -3.89
N LYS A 52 -13.08 -5.20 -3.51
CA LYS A 52 -12.56 -6.47 -2.98
C LYS A 52 -13.25 -6.90 -1.70
N ILE A 53 -13.46 -5.97 -0.76
CA ILE A 53 -14.19 -6.26 0.49
C ILE A 53 -15.62 -6.70 0.20
N ILE A 54 -16.34 -6.04 -0.71
CA ILE A 54 -17.70 -6.44 -1.05
C ILE A 54 -17.74 -7.88 -1.56
N ILE A 55 -16.82 -8.26 -2.44
CA ILE A 55 -16.74 -9.65 -2.92
C ILE A 55 -16.45 -10.61 -1.78
N ASP A 56 -15.49 -10.29 -0.91
CA ASP A 56 -15.07 -11.18 0.18
C ASP A 56 -16.15 -11.33 1.27
N GLU A 57 -16.88 -10.24 1.61
CA GLU A 57 -17.90 -10.25 2.65
C GLU A 57 -19.26 -10.77 2.16
N THR A 58 -19.61 -10.56 0.89
CA THR A 58 -20.98 -10.88 0.38
C THR A 58 -21.03 -11.98 -0.67
N GLY A 59 -19.90 -12.34 -1.27
CA GLY A 59 -19.85 -13.27 -2.41
C GLY A 59 -20.43 -12.70 -3.72
N TRP A 60 -20.74 -11.41 -3.80
CA TRP A 60 -21.32 -10.80 -4.99
C TRP A 60 -20.36 -10.82 -6.17
N VAL A 61 -20.85 -11.20 -7.35
CA VAL A 61 -20.11 -11.14 -8.60
C VAL A 61 -20.39 -9.80 -9.29
N ILE A 62 -19.56 -8.80 -8.99
CA ILE A 62 -19.67 -7.45 -9.52
C ILE A 62 -18.33 -6.94 -10.07
N SER A 63 -18.37 -6.02 -11.02
CA SER A 63 -17.15 -5.40 -11.56
C SER A 63 -16.69 -4.22 -10.71
N ALA A 64 -15.37 -4.00 -10.63
CA ALA A 64 -14.79 -2.83 -9.98
C ALA A 64 -15.30 -1.51 -10.61
N ASN A 65 -15.58 -1.51 -11.94
CA ASN A 65 -16.13 -0.35 -12.64
C ASN A 65 -17.55 0.01 -12.16
N LEU A 66 -18.38 -0.96 -11.79
CA LEU A 66 -19.71 -0.69 -11.22
C LEU A 66 -19.56 -0.01 -9.86
N VAL A 67 -18.69 -0.53 -8.98
CA VAL A 67 -18.40 0.08 -7.68
C VAL A 67 -17.88 1.51 -7.86
N HIS A 68 -16.97 1.74 -8.81
CA HIS A 68 -16.47 3.08 -9.11
C HIS A 68 -17.58 4.05 -9.54
N LYS A 69 -18.51 3.62 -10.42
CA LYS A 69 -19.66 4.43 -10.84
C LYS A 69 -20.56 4.79 -9.65
N VAL A 70 -20.84 3.83 -8.78
CA VAL A 70 -21.65 4.08 -7.57
C VAL A 70 -20.94 5.00 -6.59
N CYS A 71 -19.64 4.82 -6.36
CA CYS A 71 -18.83 5.76 -5.55
C CYS A 71 -18.89 7.19 -6.10
N LYS A 72 -18.85 7.37 -7.44
CA LYS A 72 -19.01 8.70 -8.06
C LYS A 72 -20.38 9.31 -7.78
N ILE A 73 -21.45 8.53 -7.92
CA ILE A 73 -22.84 8.99 -7.68
C ILE A 73 -22.99 9.42 -6.20
N LEU A 74 -22.44 8.63 -5.27
CA LEU A 74 -22.49 8.90 -3.84
C LEU A 74 -21.48 9.97 -3.38
N LYS A 75 -20.64 10.49 -4.29
CA LYS A 75 -19.53 11.42 -4.02
C LYS A 75 -18.52 10.88 -2.98
N ILE A 76 -18.39 9.56 -2.88
CA ILE A 76 -17.45 8.88 -2.00
C ILE A 76 -16.07 8.83 -2.67
N LYS A 77 -15.06 9.36 -1.97
CA LYS A 77 -13.65 9.33 -2.37
C LYS A 77 -12.79 8.93 -1.18
N SER A 78 -11.67 8.26 -1.43
CA SER A 78 -10.67 8.01 -0.40
C SER A 78 -10.25 9.31 0.28
N LYS A 79 -10.21 9.32 1.62
CA LYS A 79 -9.71 10.44 2.42
C LYS A 79 -8.18 10.48 2.51
N ALA A 80 -7.50 9.52 1.90
CA ALA A 80 -6.04 9.49 1.86
C ALA A 80 -5.48 10.75 1.18
N LYS A 81 -4.62 11.49 1.87
CA LYS A 81 -3.96 12.69 1.36
C LYS A 81 -2.73 12.31 0.51
N HIS A 82 -2.51 13.01 -0.60
CA HIS A 82 -1.26 12.91 -1.36
C HIS A 82 -0.32 14.03 -0.89
N TYR A 83 0.84 13.65 -0.35
CA TYR A 83 1.88 14.61 0.02
C TYR A 83 2.83 14.81 -1.15
N LYS A 84 3.27 16.07 -1.38
CA LYS A 84 4.35 16.35 -2.33
C LYS A 84 5.68 15.92 -1.71
N TYR A 85 6.47 15.17 -2.48
CA TYR A 85 7.82 14.76 -2.08
C TYR A 85 8.75 15.97 -1.91
N LYS A 86 9.58 15.96 -0.86
CA LYS A 86 10.69 16.91 -0.68
C LYS A 86 12.01 16.13 -0.83
N LYS A 87 12.96 16.64 -1.62
CA LYS A 87 14.26 15.99 -1.80
C LYS A 87 14.99 15.85 -0.45
N PRO A 88 15.56 14.67 -0.12
CA PRO A 88 16.49 14.52 1.01
C PRO A 88 17.78 15.29 0.80
N GLY A 89 18.59 15.42 1.85
CA GLY A 89 19.96 15.93 1.76
C GLY A 89 20.89 15.03 0.94
N GLU A 90 22.09 15.49 0.65
CA GLU A 90 23.12 14.68 -0.01
C GLU A 90 23.69 13.64 0.95
N GLU A 91 23.67 12.38 0.53
CA GLU A 91 24.19 11.24 1.28
C GLU A 91 25.24 10.48 0.46
N SER A 92 26.20 9.84 1.13
CA SER A 92 27.28 9.11 0.44
C SER A 92 26.80 7.76 -0.09
N VAL A 93 27.09 7.45 -1.36
CA VAL A 93 26.78 6.15 -1.99
C VAL A 93 27.80 5.11 -1.53
N LYS A 94 27.37 3.95 -1.07
CA LYS A 94 28.24 2.82 -0.72
C LYS A 94 28.04 1.59 -1.60
N TYR A 95 26.86 1.42 -2.16
CA TYR A 95 26.52 0.30 -3.05
C TYR A 95 25.89 0.82 -4.33
N GLU A 96 26.15 0.12 -5.43
CA GLU A 96 25.53 0.41 -6.72
C GLU A 96 24.04 0.07 -6.72
N ASN A 97 23.27 0.76 -7.55
CA ASN A 97 21.89 0.40 -7.81
C ASN A 97 21.85 -0.76 -8.80
N ILE A 98 21.86 -1.99 -8.27
CA ILE A 98 21.86 -3.23 -9.07
C ILE A 98 20.47 -3.51 -9.65
N ILE A 99 19.40 -3.08 -8.97
CA ILE A 99 18.03 -3.29 -9.46
C ILE A 99 17.80 -2.46 -10.74
N GLY A 100 18.37 -1.26 -10.83
CA GLY A 100 18.04 -0.32 -11.89
C GLY A 100 16.53 -0.03 -11.84
N TYR A 101 15.83 -0.25 -12.92
CA TYR A 101 14.36 -0.16 -12.97
C TYR A 101 13.68 -1.52 -13.14
N ASN A 102 14.43 -2.62 -12.98
CA ASN A 102 13.90 -3.98 -13.12
C ASN A 102 13.32 -4.48 -11.79
N TRP A 103 12.03 -4.30 -11.61
CA TRP A 103 11.27 -4.74 -10.43
C TRP A 103 10.61 -6.12 -10.62
N ASN A 104 10.82 -6.79 -11.75
CA ASN A 104 10.28 -8.11 -11.99
C ASN A 104 10.96 -9.14 -11.08
N THR A 105 10.16 -10.04 -10.50
CA THR A 105 10.60 -11.12 -9.64
C THR A 105 9.92 -12.42 -10.04
N SER A 106 10.62 -13.55 -9.92
CA SER A 106 10.12 -14.89 -10.26
C SER A 106 9.69 -15.70 -9.02
N ARG A 107 10.15 -15.30 -7.82
CA ARG A 107 9.91 -16.02 -6.57
C ARG A 107 9.93 -15.08 -5.35
N PRO A 108 9.37 -15.53 -4.20
CA PRO A 108 9.52 -14.82 -2.93
C PRO A 108 11.00 -14.64 -2.53
N PHE A 109 11.29 -13.58 -1.82
CA PHE A 109 12.63 -13.20 -1.33
C PHE A 109 13.69 -13.02 -2.43
N GLU A 110 13.32 -12.85 -3.69
CA GLU A 110 14.28 -12.55 -4.76
C GLU A 110 14.75 -11.09 -4.65
N LYS A 111 13.82 -10.15 -4.53
CA LYS A 111 14.08 -8.73 -4.29
C LYS A 111 13.25 -8.27 -3.10
N VAL A 112 13.93 -7.72 -2.11
CA VAL A 112 13.33 -7.18 -0.91
C VAL A 112 13.73 -5.72 -0.78
N VAL A 113 12.77 -4.84 -0.55
CA VAL A 113 13.01 -3.42 -0.34
C VAL A 113 12.79 -3.06 1.13
N SER A 114 13.56 -2.11 1.64
CA SER A 114 13.42 -1.65 3.03
C SER A 114 13.43 -0.14 3.12
N ASP A 115 12.63 0.37 4.02
CA ASP A 115 12.58 1.79 4.39
C ASP A 115 12.17 1.94 5.85
N THR A 116 12.39 3.14 6.37
CA THR A 116 11.98 3.51 7.72
C THR A 116 11.02 4.67 7.69
N THR A 117 9.89 4.49 8.35
CA THR A 117 8.89 5.53 8.48
C THR A 117 8.70 5.92 9.93
N SER A 118 8.59 7.23 10.20
CA SER A 118 8.29 7.72 11.54
C SER A 118 6.82 8.11 11.64
N PHE A 119 6.25 7.91 12.83
CA PHE A 119 4.89 8.34 13.18
C PHE A 119 4.81 8.74 14.65
N TRP A 120 3.76 9.49 15.02
CA TRP A 120 3.50 9.87 16.39
C TRP A 120 2.34 9.05 16.95
N PHE A 121 2.50 8.58 18.17
CA PHE A 121 1.44 7.92 18.92
C PHE A 121 1.52 8.30 20.39
N LYS A 122 0.43 8.76 20.98
CA LYS A 122 0.37 9.22 22.40
C LYS A 122 1.51 10.16 22.78
N ARG A 123 1.77 11.18 21.95
CA ARG A 123 2.82 12.21 22.13
C ARG A 123 4.26 11.69 22.06
N LYS A 124 4.48 10.46 21.62
CA LYS A 124 5.79 9.87 21.41
C LYS A 124 6.02 9.61 19.93
N LYS A 125 7.23 9.81 19.48
CA LYS A 125 7.65 9.51 18.12
C LYS A 125 8.15 8.07 18.05
N TYR A 126 7.71 7.32 17.05
CA TYR A 126 8.15 5.95 16.78
C TYR A 126 8.73 5.87 15.38
N ASP A 127 9.74 5.03 15.22
CA ASP A 127 10.32 4.65 13.95
C ASP A 127 9.95 3.19 13.66
N TRP A 128 9.34 2.96 12.52
CA TRP A 128 9.00 1.65 12.01
C TRP A 128 9.86 1.35 10.79
N THR A 129 10.78 0.38 10.94
CA THR A 129 11.57 -0.18 9.84
C THR A 129 10.92 -1.46 9.37
N PHE A 130 10.72 -1.59 8.06
CA PHE A 130 10.13 -2.79 7.50
C PHE A 130 10.81 -3.21 6.20
N TYR A 131 10.71 -4.50 5.90
CA TYR A 131 11.19 -5.18 4.71
C TYR A 131 10.01 -5.70 3.93
N LEU A 132 9.86 -5.28 2.69
CA LEU A 132 8.77 -5.63 1.79
C LEU A 132 9.31 -6.56 0.70
N ASP A 133 8.71 -7.72 0.52
CA ASP A 133 8.96 -8.60 -0.61
C ASP A 133 8.31 -8.04 -1.87
N VAL A 134 9.11 -7.81 -2.91
CA VAL A 134 8.62 -7.24 -4.18
C VAL A 134 7.72 -8.23 -4.93
N PHE A 135 7.90 -9.54 -4.72
CA PHE A 135 7.14 -10.59 -5.41
C PHE A 135 5.63 -10.54 -5.10
N ASN A 136 5.28 -10.39 -3.83
CA ASN A 136 3.88 -10.45 -3.38
C ASN A 136 3.43 -9.23 -2.57
N ASN A 137 4.31 -8.24 -2.39
CA ASN A 137 4.09 -7.04 -1.57
C ASN A 137 3.81 -7.35 -0.08
N GLU A 138 4.33 -8.44 0.44
CA GLU A 138 4.22 -8.83 1.85
C GLU A 138 5.32 -8.16 2.69
N ILE A 139 4.99 -7.70 3.90
CA ILE A 139 5.99 -7.27 4.88
C ILE A 139 6.59 -8.54 5.51
N VAL A 140 7.80 -8.88 5.12
CA VAL A 140 8.50 -10.11 5.52
C VAL A 140 9.39 -9.94 6.74
N GLY A 141 9.59 -8.72 7.21
CA GLY A 141 10.29 -8.41 8.46
C GLY A 141 10.04 -6.98 8.88
N SER A 142 9.91 -6.73 10.18
CA SER A 142 9.73 -5.37 10.69
C SER A 142 10.11 -5.26 12.16
N ASP A 143 10.37 -4.03 12.61
CA ASP A 143 10.47 -3.65 14.02
C ASP A 143 9.98 -2.22 14.21
N VAL A 144 9.29 -1.96 15.31
CA VAL A 144 8.80 -0.64 15.72
C VAL A 144 9.45 -0.27 17.05
N ARG A 145 9.99 0.93 17.12
CA ARG A 145 10.60 1.44 18.37
C ARG A 145 10.32 2.92 18.58
N GLU A 146 10.32 3.34 19.83
CA GLU A 146 10.33 4.76 20.15
C GLU A 146 11.61 5.41 19.56
N SER A 147 11.41 6.53 18.86
CA SER A 147 12.48 7.28 18.19
C SER A 147 13.33 8.02 19.22
N LEU A 148 14.29 7.31 19.78
CA LEU A 148 15.29 7.86 20.72
C LEU A 148 16.62 8.07 19.99
N ASN A 149 17.37 9.10 20.36
CA ASN A 149 18.69 9.38 19.79
C ASN A 149 19.60 8.13 19.90
N GLY A 150 20.08 7.63 18.75
CA GLY A 150 20.98 6.48 18.65
C GLY A 150 20.33 5.10 18.44
N ASN A 151 19.02 4.97 18.48
CA ASN A 151 18.36 3.65 18.38
C ASN A 151 18.11 3.16 16.92
N GLY A 152 18.38 3.98 15.90
CA GLY A 152 18.13 3.63 14.51
C GLY A 152 18.78 2.32 14.08
N VAL A 153 20.05 2.08 14.42
CA VAL A 153 20.77 0.85 14.06
C VAL A 153 20.14 -0.39 14.70
N ILE A 154 19.67 -0.30 15.96
CA ILE A 154 19.07 -1.44 16.69
C ILE A 154 17.74 -1.83 16.04
N ASN A 155 16.92 -0.86 15.67
CA ASN A 155 15.67 -1.07 14.96
C ASN A 155 15.90 -1.82 13.64
N HIS A 156 16.84 -1.33 12.82
CA HIS A 156 17.17 -1.96 11.54
C HIS A 156 17.70 -3.38 11.70
N LYS A 157 18.59 -3.62 12.69
CA LYS A 157 19.12 -4.96 12.99
C LYS A 157 18.01 -5.95 13.32
N LYS A 158 17.04 -5.55 14.14
CA LYS A 158 15.94 -6.45 14.52
C LYS A 158 15.00 -6.71 13.35
N ALA A 159 14.65 -5.69 12.60
CA ALA A 159 13.80 -5.82 11.42
C ALA A 159 14.41 -6.74 10.35
N VAL A 160 15.72 -6.60 10.06
CA VAL A 160 16.40 -7.47 9.10
C VAL A 160 16.54 -8.89 9.59
N ASN A 161 16.83 -9.11 10.89
CA ASN A 161 16.89 -10.45 11.46
C ASN A 161 15.54 -11.16 11.38
N ASN A 162 14.44 -10.44 11.62
CA ASN A 162 13.09 -10.97 11.44
C ASN A 162 12.87 -11.41 9.99
N MET A 163 13.29 -10.61 9.03
CA MET A 163 13.20 -10.93 7.59
C MET A 163 14.04 -12.16 7.24
N LEU A 164 15.32 -12.22 7.68
CA LEU A 164 16.24 -13.35 7.41
C LEU A 164 15.72 -14.65 8.03
N ASN A 165 15.24 -14.61 9.26
CA ASN A 165 14.63 -15.76 9.94
C ASN A 165 13.38 -16.24 9.19
N ASN A 166 12.54 -15.32 8.70
CA ASN A 166 11.35 -15.65 7.92
C ASN A 166 11.72 -16.29 6.57
N LYS A 167 12.76 -15.76 5.91
CA LYS A 167 13.34 -16.34 4.69
C LYS A 167 13.76 -17.80 4.90
N ILE A 168 14.54 -18.06 5.97
CA ILE A 168 15.01 -19.40 6.32
C ILE A 168 13.83 -20.33 6.63
N LYS A 169 12.90 -19.89 7.49
CA LYS A 169 11.73 -20.66 7.92
C LYS A 169 10.82 -21.08 6.77
N ARG A 170 10.76 -20.26 5.70
CA ARG A 170 9.97 -20.55 4.49
C ARG A 170 10.74 -21.37 3.44
N GLY A 171 11.96 -21.82 3.74
CA GLY A 171 12.76 -22.66 2.83
C GLY A 171 13.58 -21.90 1.77
N TYR A 172 13.67 -20.58 1.87
CA TYR A 172 14.42 -19.74 0.93
C TYR A 172 15.83 -19.39 1.43
N GLY A 173 16.30 -19.96 2.56
CA GLY A 173 17.54 -19.59 3.24
C GLY A 173 18.77 -19.56 2.34
N ASN A 174 18.94 -20.59 1.48
CA ASN A 174 20.10 -20.75 0.61
C ASN A 174 20.01 -20.01 -0.73
N LEU A 175 18.90 -19.34 -1.02
CA LEU A 175 18.71 -18.62 -2.27
C LEU A 175 19.20 -17.18 -2.16
N ASP A 176 19.71 -16.63 -3.26
CA ASP A 176 20.15 -15.25 -3.32
C ASP A 176 18.99 -14.28 -3.15
N THR A 177 19.24 -13.19 -2.42
CA THR A 177 18.29 -12.10 -2.20
C THR A 177 18.97 -10.77 -2.46
N ILE A 178 18.37 -9.92 -3.27
CA ILE A 178 18.79 -8.54 -3.41
C ILE A 178 18.00 -7.71 -2.37
N ILE A 179 18.73 -7.06 -1.45
CA ILE A 179 18.13 -6.10 -0.52
C ILE A 179 18.42 -4.69 -0.99
N HIS A 180 17.38 -3.98 -1.39
CA HIS A 180 17.46 -2.61 -1.87
C HIS A 180 16.96 -1.62 -0.81
N THR A 181 17.77 -0.59 -0.55
CA THR A 181 17.50 0.44 0.46
C THR A 181 17.83 1.81 -0.11
N ASP A 182 17.43 2.87 0.60
CA ASP A 182 17.98 4.19 0.36
C ASP A 182 19.45 4.29 0.84
N GLN A 183 20.05 5.49 0.67
CA GLN A 183 21.41 5.78 1.10
C GLN A 183 21.51 6.30 2.54
N GLY A 184 20.53 6.00 3.38
CA GLY A 184 20.52 6.43 4.77
C GLY A 184 21.76 6.00 5.55
N ALA A 185 22.21 6.82 6.50
CA ALA A 185 23.43 6.60 7.27
C ALA A 185 23.44 5.24 7.99
N VAL A 186 22.27 4.74 8.42
CA VAL A 186 22.15 3.42 9.07
C VAL A 186 22.45 2.31 8.07
N TYR A 187 21.87 2.34 6.88
CA TYR A 187 22.07 1.35 5.82
C TYR A 187 23.51 1.34 5.29
N SER A 188 24.22 2.47 5.42
CA SER A 188 25.62 2.62 5.06
C SER A 188 26.60 2.23 6.17
N SER A 189 26.13 1.95 7.40
CA SER A 189 27.01 1.65 8.54
C SER A 189 27.62 0.24 8.45
N VAL A 190 28.90 0.12 8.85
CA VAL A 190 29.60 -1.18 8.92
C VAL A 190 28.82 -2.17 9.78
N SER A 191 28.34 -1.74 10.95
CA SER A 191 27.61 -2.61 11.89
C SER A 191 26.28 -3.15 11.36
N PHE A 192 25.66 -2.47 10.38
CA PHE A 192 24.48 -2.98 9.68
C PHE A 192 24.88 -3.95 8.56
N ASN A 193 25.93 -3.65 7.83
CA ASN A 193 26.36 -4.48 6.71
C ASN A 193 26.89 -5.85 7.17
N ASN A 194 27.61 -5.92 8.28
CA ASN A 194 28.12 -7.17 8.83
C ASN A 194 27.02 -8.21 9.19
N ILE A 195 25.72 -7.79 9.25
CA ILE A 195 24.63 -8.74 9.47
C ILE A 195 24.50 -9.72 8.31
N PHE A 196 24.87 -9.30 7.11
CA PHE A 196 24.66 -10.08 5.89
C PHE A 196 25.81 -11.04 5.55
N ASP A 197 26.93 -10.98 6.27
CA ASP A 197 28.14 -11.76 5.97
C ASP A 197 27.91 -13.29 5.96
N SER A 198 26.92 -13.76 6.70
CA SER A 198 26.56 -15.20 6.79
C SER A 198 25.36 -15.58 5.91
N TYR A 199 24.89 -14.70 5.04
CA TYR A 199 23.69 -14.93 4.24
C TYR A 199 23.92 -14.64 2.77
N ASN A 200 23.23 -15.37 1.89
CA ASN A 200 23.24 -15.10 0.46
C ASN A 200 22.40 -13.84 0.15
N VAL A 201 23.01 -12.68 0.41
CA VAL A 201 22.39 -11.37 0.26
C VAL A 201 23.30 -10.44 -0.52
N THR A 202 22.78 -9.88 -1.60
CA THR A 202 23.41 -8.81 -2.36
C THR A 202 22.79 -7.47 -2.00
N ARG A 203 23.60 -6.48 -1.67
CA ARG A 203 23.13 -5.14 -1.32
C ARG A 203 23.01 -4.26 -2.56
N SER A 204 21.93 -3.51 -2.62
CA SER A 204 21.64 -2.50 -3.63
C SER A 204 21.14 -1.23 -2.97
N MET A 205 21.51 -0.07 -3.48
CA MET A 205 21.05 1.22 -2.96
C MET A 205 20.54 2.12 -4.07
N SER A 206 19.46 2.85 -3.80
CA SER A 206 19.00 3.93 -4.66
C SER A 206 20.02 5.06 -4.70
N ARG A 207 20.07 5.84 -5.79
CA ARG A 207 20.91 7.02 -5.89
C ARG A 207 20.41 8.12 -4.95
N ALA A 208 21.33 8.92 -4.42
CA ALA A 208 20.99 10.02 -3.53
C ALA A 208 20.00 10.99 -4.20
N GLY A 209 18.91 11.31 -3.50
CA GLY A 209 17.90 12.25 -3.98
C GLY A 209 17.07 11.79 -5.18
N THR A 210 17.07 10.48 -5.51
CA THR A 210 16.32 9.91 -6.63
C THR A 210 15.23 8.96 -6.12
N PRO A 211 14.06 9.49 -5.72
CA PRO A 211 12.95 8.65 -5.21
C PRO A 211 12.47 7.62 -6.22
N THR A 212 12.58 7.93 -7.50
CA THR A 212 12.20 7.01 -8.59
C THR A 212 13.02 5.71 -8.61
N ASP A 213 14.12 5.63 -7.88
CA ASP A 213 14.93 4.42 -7.76
C ASP A 213 14.35 3.40 -6.78
N ASN A 214 13.35 3.79 -5.95
CA ASN A 214 12.65 2.88 -5.03
C ASN A 214 11.14 3.13 -4.98
N PRO A 215 10.44 3.10 -6.13
CA PRO A 215 9.03 3.47 -6.22
C PRO A 215 8.12 2.49 -5.47
N VAL A 216 8.53 1.23 -5.35
CA VAL A 216 7.73 0.17 -4.71
C VAL A 216 7.51 0.50 -3.23
N ILE A 217 8.58 0.76 -2.49
CA ILE A 217 8.46 1.01 -1.05
C ILE A 217 7.90 2.40 -0.75
N GLU A 218 8.23 3.42 -1.58
CA GLU A 218 7.68 4.77 -1.40
C GLU A 218 6.15 4.80 -1.56
N SER A 219 5.65 4.10 -2.57
CA SER A 219 4.21 3.93 -2.78
C SER A 219 3.55 3.26 -1.57
N LYS A 220 4.14 2.18 -1.07
CA LYS A 220 3.62 1.43 0.10
C LYS A 220 3.67 2.25 1.38
N ASN A 221 4.80 2.92 1.64
CA ASN A 221 4.96 3.81 2.80
C ASN A 221 3.89 4.90 2.81
N GLY A 222 3.63 5.52 1.67
CA GLY A 222 2.60 6.53 1.54
C GLY A 222 1.20 5.98 1.87
N TRP A 223 0.87 4.77 1.43
CA TRP A 223 -0.41 4.11 1.74
C TRP A 223 -0.53 3.70 3.20
N ILE A 224 0.48 3.03 3.75
CA ILE A 224 0.52 2.59 5.15
C ILE A 224 0.31 3.78 6.10
N LYS A 225 1.06 4.87 5.90
CA LYS A 225 0.90 6.08 6.72
C LYS A 225 -0.51 6.65 6.67
N LYS A 226 -1.11 6.68 5.48
CA LYS A 226 -2.48 7.20 5.33
C LYS A 226 -3.50 6.35 6.08
N GLU A 227 -3.34 5.03 6.03
CA GLU A 227 -4.21 4.10 6.77
C GLU A 227 -4.00 4.24 8.28
N MET A 228 -2.74 4.32 8.75
CA MET A 228 -2.44 4.54 10.16
C MET A 228 -3.12 5.80 10.70
N TYR A 229 -3.07 6.91 9.96
CA TYR A 229 -3.66 8.18 10.41
C TYR A 229 -5.17 8.25 10.26
N ILE A 230 -5.75 7.60 9.24
CA ILE A 230 -7.17 7.74 8.93
C ILE A 230 -8.02 6.65 9.58
N ASP A 231 -7.51 5.41 9.57
CA ASP A 231 -8.30 4.24 9.99
C ASP A 231 -8.00 3.83 11.44
N PHE A 232 -6.85 4.23 11.99
CA PHE A 232 -6.41 3.86 13.34
C PHE A 232 -6.14 5.05 14.27
N ASP A 233 -6.49 6.28 13.86
CA ASP A 233 -6.32 7.52 14.65
C ASP A 233 -4.90 7.72 15.21
N ILE A 234 -3.89 7.21 14.51
CA ILE A 234 -2.49 7.45 14.86
C ILE A 234 -2.17 8.87 14.37
N ASN A 235 -2.31 9.85 15.25
CA ASN A 235 -2.14 11.26 14.93
C ASN A 235 -0.68 11.71 15.04
N ASN A 236 -0.34 12.72 14.20
CA ASN A 236 0.91 13.47 14.31
C ASN A 236 0.99 14.29 15.60
#